data_3c0e3d6b515d37f9650d8ef9507064d8
#
_entry.id   3c0e3d6b515d37f9650d8ef9507064d8
#
_cell.length_a   1.000
_cell.length_b   1.000
_cell.length_c   1.000
_cell.angle_alpha   90.00
_cell.angle_beta   90.00
_cell.angle_gamma   90.00
#
_symmetry.space_group_name_H-M   'P 1'
#
loop_
_entity.id
_entity.type
_entity.pdbx_description
1 polymer ?
#
loop_
_entity_poly.entity_id
_entity_poly.type
_entity_poly.pdbx_seq_one_letter_code
_entity_poly.pdbx_strand_id
1 'polypeptide(L)'
;GHGRSSIDSHFKLPIINTPIQKLYETDFKPFKNLCFSSYAMTAHVRYATIDKLPVTFSEKIIQEIIREYIGFKGLLITDDISMGALKGNLSKRAELALNAGCDLVLHCSGDISEMYKIARILPEFKSSFANKTIISNIRKDKKTININILRDEFKLMLHKY
;
A
#
# COMPACT_ATOMS: atom_id res chain seq x y z
N GLY A 1 -4.16 4.79 -0.75
CA GLY A 1 -4.88 5.05 0.49
C GLY A 1 -6.38 4.87 0.35
N HIS A 2 -7.09 4.98 1.46
CA HIS A 2 -8.54 4.79 1.50
C HIS A 2 -9.30 5.93 0.81
N GLY A 3 -8.72 7.12 0.75
CA GLY A 3 -9.19 8.27 -0.04
C GLY A 3 -10.70 8.49 0.04
N ARG A 4 -11.41 8.03 -0.98
CA ARG A 4 -12.87 8.20 -1.15
C ARG A 4 -13.72 7.14 -0.46
N SER A 5 -13.14 6.30 0.39
CA SER A 5 -13.90 5.29 1.10
C SER A 5 -14.81 5.92 2.15
N SER A 6 -16.07 5.53 2.17
CA SER A 6 -17.02 5.80 3.25
C SER A 6 -17.17 4.60 4.21
N ILE A 7 -16.41 3.53 4.01
CA ILE A 7 -16.51 2.28 4.76
C ILE A 7 -15.12 1.97 5.34
N ASP A 8 -15.10 1.50 6.59
CA ASP A 8 -13.89 1.04 7.24
C ASP A 8 -13.50 -0.36 6.73
N SER A 9 -12.30 -0.48 6.18
CA SER A 9 -11.75 -1.73 5.64
C SER A 9 -11.45 -2.79 6.70
N HIS A 10 -11.43 -2.45 7.99
CA HIS A 10 -11.37 -3.46 9.04
C HIS A 10 -12.57 -4.40 9.03
N PHE A 11 -13.73 -3.92 8.59
CA PHE A 11 -14.98 -4.68 8.61
C PHE A 11 -15.44 -5.13 7.22
N LYS A 12 -15.27 -4.29 6.18
CA LYS A 12 -15.80 -4.56 4.84
C LYS A 12 -14.96 -3.92 3.75
N LEU A 13 -14.92 -4.56 2.57
CA LEU A 13 -14.19 -4.04 1.42
C LEU A 13 -14.85 -2.77 0.88
N PRO A 14 -14.16 -1.61 0.93
CA PRO A 14 -14.60 -0.39 0.28
C PRO A 14 -14.55 -0.54 -1.24
N ILE A 15 -15.57 0.00 -1.93
CA ILE A 15 -15.65 0.01 -3.39
C ILE A 15 -15.73 1.45 -3.87
N ILE A 16 -14.79 1.83 -4.72
CA ILE A 16 -14.68 3.16 -5.31
C ILE A 16 -15.02 3.08 -6.79
N ASN A 17 -16.03 3.83 -7.22
CA ASN A 17 -16.54 3.86 -8.60
C ASN A 17 -16.06 5.09 -9.39
N THR A 18 -15.13 5.85 -8.86
CA THR A 18 -14.59 7.07 -9.49
C THR A 18 -13.91 6.73 -10.82
N PRO A 19 -14.17 7.50 -11.91
CA PRO A 19 -13.50 7.30 -13.19
C PRO A 19 -11.98 7.34 -13.05
N ILE A 20 -11.30 6.50 -13.83
CA ILE A 20 -9.84 6.30 -13.73
C ILE A 20 -9.05 7.61 -13.94
N GLN A 21 -9.49 8.47 -14.88
CA GLN A 21 -8.85 9.76 -15.15
C GLN A 21 -8.83 10.63 -13.91
N LYS A 22 -9.96 10.65 -13.17
CA LYS A 22 -10.06 11.43 -11.93
C LYS A 22 -9.16 10.87 -10.83
N LEU A 23 -9.03 9.54 -10.74
CA LEU A 23 -8.11 8.89 -9.80
C LEU A 23 -6.66 9.27 -10.08
N TYR A 24 -6.25 9.33 -11.35
CA TYR A 24 -4.91 9.79 -11.74
C TYR A 24 -4.64 11.24 -11.34
N GLU A 25 -5.63 12.12 -11.52
CA GLU A 25 -5.51 13.56 -11.22
C GLU A 25 -5.46 13.86 -9.73
N THR A 26 -6.14 13.05 -8.91
CA THR A 26 -6.36 13.34 -7.49
C THR A 26 -5.78 12.29 -6.55
N ASP A 27 -6.26 11.04 -6.63
CA ASP A 27 -5.99 10.01 -5.61
C ASP A 27 -4.59 9.40 -5.73
N PHE A 28 -4.08 9.22 -6.96
CA PHE A 28 -2.75 8.63 -7.18
C PHE A 28 -1.64 9.68 -7.24
N LYS A 29 -1.95 10.91 -7.62
CA LYS A 29 -0.97 11.98 -7.78
C LYS A 29 -0.12 12.27 -6.53
N PRO A 30 -0.66 12.32 -5.31
CA PRO A 30 0.14 12.55 -4.10
C PRO A 30 1.22 11.49 -3.88
N PHE A 31 0.92 10.22 -4.20
CA PHE A 31 1.87 9.12 -4.05
C PHE A 31 3.03 9.20 -5.05
N LYS A 32 2.81 9.81 -6.22
CA LYS A 32 3.87 10.05 -7.19
C LYS A 32 4.99 10.94 -6.63
N ASN A 33 4.63 11.90 -5.80
CA ASN A 33 5.59 12.76 -5.11
C ASN A 33 6.37 12.04 -3.99
N LEU A 34 5.92 10.84 -3.61
CA LEU A 34 6.52 10.01 -2.55
C LEU A 34 7.14 8.71 -3.11
N CYS A 35 7.28 8.59 -4.44
CA CYS A 35 7.76 7.37 -5.10
C CYS A 35 9.17 6.94 -4.67
N PHE A 36 9.96 7.86 -4.11
CA PHE A 36 11.30 7.60 -3.57
C PHE A 36 11.31 6.97 -2.17
N SER A 37 10.15 6.81 -1.52
CA SER A 37 10.06 6.20 -0.20
C SER A 37 10.56 4.76 -0.22
N SER A 38 11.18 4.31 0.87
CA SER A 38 11.67 2.94 0.99
C SER A 38 10.56 1.91 1.12
N TYR A 39 9.42 2.34 1.69
CA TYR A 39 8.27 1.49 1.97
C TYR A 39 6.98 2.15 1.52
N ALA A 40 6.05 1.34 1.03
CA ALA A 40 4.66 1.72 0.81
C ALA A 40 3.74 0.58 1.22
N MET A 41 2.50 0.91 1.56
CA MET A 41 1.48 -0.05 1.97
C MET A 41 0.32 -0.04 0.98
N THR A 42 -0.17 -1.24 0.62
CA THR A 42 -1.42 -1.34 -0.16
C THR A 42 -2.61 -1.09 0.77
N ALA A 43 -3.70 -0.54 0.22
CA ALA A 43 -4.96 -0.45 0.93
C ALA A 43 -5.91 -1.56 0.48
N HIS A 44 -6.71 -2.10 1.41
CA HIS A 44 -7.77 -3.06 1.07
C HIS A 44 -9.00 -2.33 0.52
N VAL A 45 -8.86 -1.77 -0.68
CA VAL A 45 -9.87 -1.01 -1.40
C VAL A 45 -10.00 -1.58 -2.81
N ARG A 46 -11.20 -1.62 -3.36
CA ARG A 46 -11.45 -1.98 -4.75
C ARG A 46 -11.77 -0.74 -5.59
N TYR A 47 -10.95 -0.45 -6.58
CA TYR A 47 -11.25 0.53 -7.62
C TYR A 47 -12.01 -0.16 -8.76
N ALA A 48 -13.34 -0.11 -8.70
CA ALA A 48 -14.22 -0.91 -9.59
C ALA A 48 -14.07 -0.55 -11.08
N THR A 49 -13.59 0.65 -11.39
CA THR A 49 -13.29 1.11 -12.75
C THR A 49 -11.95 0.59 -13.28
N ILE A 50 -11.13 -0.06 -12.46
CA ILE A 50 -9.81 -0.59 -12.83
C ILE A 50 -9.77 -2.10 -12.75
N ASP A 51 -10.21 -2.69 -11.61
CA ASP A 51 -10.17 -4.13 -11.38
C ASP A 51 -11.33 -4.61 -10.49
N LYS A 52 -11.64 -5.91 -10.62
CA LYS A 52 -12.61 -6.62 -9.77
C LYS A 52 -12.03 -6.98 -8.40
N LEU A 53 -10.71 -7.05 -8.28
CA LEU A 53 -10.00 -7.41 -7.06
C LEU A 53 -9.69 -6.17 -6.21
N PRO A 54 -9.52 -6.33 -4.88
CA PRO A 54 -8.94 -5.27 -4.04
C PRO A 54 -7.49 -5.01 -4.47
N VAL A 55 -6.99 -3.79 -4.25
CA VAL A 55 -5.63 -3.38 -4.63
C VAL A 55 -4.58 -4.40 -4.18
N THR A 56 -4.70 -4.90 -2.95
CA THR A 56 -3.77 -5.88 -2.37
C THR A 56 -3.65 -7.17 -3.18
N PHE A 57 -4.70 -7.55 -3.94
CA PHE A 57 -4.73 -8.77 -4.76
C PHE A 57 -4.71 -8.48 -6.26
N SER A 58 -4.63 -7.22 -6.68
CA SER A 58 -4.68 -6.82 -8.08
C SER A 58 -3.27 -6.63 -8.64
N GLU A 59 -2.77 -7.63 -9.35
CA GLU A 59 -1.52 -7.52 -10.10
C GLU A 59 -1.57 -6.31 -11.04
N LYS A 60 -2.70 -6.10 -11.73
CA LYS A 60 -2.91 -4.96 -12.63
C LYS A 60 -2.66 -3.63 -11.92
N ILE A 61 -3.30 -3.38 -10.76
CA ILE A 61 -3.13 -2.11 -10.04
C ILE A 61 -1.71 -1.98 -9.49
N ILE A 62 -1.13 -3.07 -8.99
CA ILE A 62 0.23 -3.03 -8.46
C ILE A 62 1.23 -2.71 -9.58
N GLN A 63 1.16 -3.36 -10.74
CA GLN A 63 2.12 -3.13 -11.83
C GLN A 63 1.84 -1.79 -12.53
N GLU A 64 0.64 -1.58 -13.08
CA GLU A 64 0.35 -0.41 -13.92
C GLU A 64 0.30 0.89 -13.12
N ILE A 65 -0.26 0.87 -11.89
CA ILE A 65 -0.45 2.10 -11.11
C ILE A 65 0.69 2.31 -10.11
N ILE A 66 0.98 1.32 -9.24
CA ILE A 66 1.97 1.52 -8.17
C ILE A 66 3.38 1.51 -8.74
N ARG A 67 3.75 0.50 -9.54
CA ARG A 67 5.11 0.34 -10.06
C ARG A 67 5.42 1.26 -11.23
N GLU A 68 4.49 1.39 -12.20
CA GLU A 68 4.73 2.18 -13.42
C GLU A 68 4.31 3.64 -13.28
N TYR A 69 3.00 3.92 -13.05
CA TYR A 69 2.51 5.29 -13.03
C TYR A 69 3.06 6.11 -11.85
N ILE A 70 2.97 5.58 -10.62
CA ILE A 70 3.53 6.21 -9.42
C ILE A 70 5.07 6.15 -9.46
N GLY A 71 5.64 5.10 -10.04
CA GLY A 71 7.08 4.89 -10.14
C GLY A 71 7.71 4.36 -8.85
N PHE A 72 6.93 3.76 -7.96
CA PHE A 72 7.41 3.26 -6.68
C PHE A 72 8.31 2.03 -6.85
N LYS A 73 9.54 2.10 -6.35
CA LYS A 73 10.57 1.04 -6.46
C LYS A 73 10.92 0.40 -5.11
N GLY A 74 10.40 0.93 -4.01
CA GLY A 74 10.62 0.40 -2.65
C GLY A 74 9.86 -0.88 -2.37
N LEU A 75 9.93 -1.35 -1.11
CA LEU A 75 9.19 -2.52 -0.64
C LEU A 75 7.71 -2.19 -0.48
N LEU A 76 6.87 -2.96 -1.16
CA LEU A 76 5.42 -2.85 -1.08
C LEU A 76 4.90 -3.88 -0.08
N ILE A 77 4.30 -3.39 1.00
CA ILE A 77 3.77 -4.19 2.10
C ILE A 77 2.25 -4.23 1.97
N THR A 78 1.60 -5.33 2.31
CA THR A 78 0.14 -5.33 2.45
C THR A 78 -0.26 -4.50 3.67
N ASP A 79 -1.49 -3.99 3.71
CA ASP A 79 -2.17 -3.74 4.99
C ASP A 79 -2.45 -5.08 5.67
N ASP A 80 -2.90 -5.07 6.93
CA ASP A 80 -3.14 -6.29 7.70
C ASP A 80 -4.08 -7.26 6.99
N ILE A 81 -3.57 -8.42 6.62
CA ILE A 81 -4.34 -9.44 5.89
C ILE A 81 -5.44 -10.09 6.74
N SER A 82 -5.50 -9.86 8.06
CA SER A 82 -6.57 -10.33 8.93
C SER A 82 -7.87 -9.52 8.79
N MET A 83 -7.79 -8.30 8.23
CA MET A 83 -8.93 -7.38 8.10
C MET A 83 -10.11 -7.98 7.32
N GLY A 84 -11.34 -7.60 7.73
CA GLY A 84 -12.59 -8.12 7.17
C GLY A 84 -12.87 -7.71 5.71
N ALA A 85 -12.13 -6.75 5.15
CA ALA A 85 -12.20 -6.39 3.74
C ALA A 85 -11.80 -7.53 2.80
N LEU A 86 -10.93 -8.44 3.24
CA LEU A 86 -10.41 -9.52 2.42
C LEU A 86 -11.20 -10.81 2.61
N LYS A 87 -11.42 -11.56 1.53
CA LYS A 87 -12.09 -12.87 1.55
C LYS A 87 -11.05 -14.00 1.52
N GLY A 88 -11.45 -15.17 2.04
CA GLY A 88 -10.62 -16.37 2.10
C GLY A 88 -9.90 -16.52 3.45
N ASN A 89 -9.19 -17.64 3.62
CA ASN A 89 -8.34 -17.86 4.79
C ASN A 89 -7.01 -17.09 4.69
N LEU A 90 -6.33 -16.89 5.80
CA LEU A 90 -5.10 -16.08 5.88
C LEU A 90 -4.00 -16.57 4.93
N SER A 91 -3.79 -17.88 4.83
CA SER A 91 -2.81 -18.45 3.91
C SER A 91 -3.10 -18.07 2.47
N LYS A 92 -4.36 -18.18 2.03
CA LYS A 92 -4.75 -17.80 0.67
C LYS A 92 -4.64 -16.30 0.43
N ARG A 93 -4.97 -15.47 1.44
CA ARG A 93 -4.80 -14.01 1.36
C ARG A 93 -3.32 -13.63 1.18
N ALA A 94 -2.41 -14.26 1.93
CA ALA A 94 -0.96 -14.05 1.82
C ALA A 94 -0.45 -14.45 0.44
N GLU A 95 -0.83 -15.63 -0.05
CA GLU A 95 -0.46 -16.12 -1.39
C GLU A 95 -0.92 -15.17 -2.49
N LEU A 96 -2.19 -14.74 -2.46
CA LEU A 96 -2.75 -13.82 -3.45
C LEU A 96 -2.03 -12.48 -3.47
N ALA A 97 -1.70 -11.93 -2.29
CA ALA A 97 -1.00 -10.66 -2.18
C ALA A 97 0.42 -10.73 -2.78
N LEU A 98 1.18 -11.79 -2.48
CA LEU A 98 2.52 -11.97 -3.03
C LEU A 98 2.49 -12.20 -4.54
N ASN A 99 1.55 -13.02 -5.03
CA ASN A 99 1.38 -13.27 -6.47
C ASN A 99 0.96 -12.00 -7.22
N ALA A 100 0.23 -11.09 -6.56
CA ALA A 100 -0.13 -9.79 -7.14
C ALA A 100 1.05 -8.81 -7.20
N GLY A 101 2.16 -9.08 -6.49
CA GLY A 101 3.37 -8.25 -6.53
C GLY A 101 3.65 -7.44 -5.27
N CYS A 102 2.98 -7.74 -4.14
CA CYS A 102 3.44 -7.28 -2.84
C CYS A 102 4.75 -7.99 -2.48
N ASP A 103 5.68 -7.27 -1.86
CA ASP A 103 6.97 -7.83 -1.43
C ASP A 103 6.88 -8.46 -0.05
N LEU A 104 6.01 -7.92 0.82
CA LEU A 104 5.83 -8.35 2.21
C LEU A 104 4.35 -8.44 2.56
N VAL A 105 4.03 -9.37 3.46
CA VAL A 105 2.69 -9.54 4.03
C VAL A 105 2.69 -9.10 5.48
N LEU A 106 1.75 -8.25 5.86
CA LEU A 106 1.53 -7.80 7.23
C LEU A 106 0.40 -8.61 7.88
N HIS A 107 0.62 -9.07 9.11
CA HIS A 107 -0.36 -9.75 9.94
C HIS A 107 -0.27 -9.23 11.37
N CYS A 108 -1.37 -8.70 11.93
CA CYS A 108 -1.36 -7.94 13.17
C CYS A 108 -2.15 -8.59 14.31
N SER A 109 -2.74 -9.80 14.15
CA SER A 109 -3.57 -10.42 15.20
C SER A 109 -2.79 -10.81 16.46
N GLY A 110 -1.47 -11.05 16.34
CA GLY A 110 -0.65 -11.58 17.43
C GLY A 110 -0.85 -13.08 17.71
N ASP A 111 -1.73 -13.75 16.96
CA ASP A 111 -1.93 -15.20 17.10
C ASP A 111 -0.78 -15.97 16.44
N ILE A 112 0.01 -16.63 17.29
CA ILE A 112 1.18 -17.42 16.86
C ILE A 112 0.77 -18.57 15.93
N SER A 113 -0.39 -19.19 16.13
CA SER A 113 -0.84 -20.30 15.27
C SER A 113 -1.17 -19.84 13.86
N GLU A 114 -1.73 -18.64 13.72
CA GLU A 114 -1.97 -17.99 12.43
C GLU A 114 -0.66 -17.58 11.74
N MET A 115 0.27 -17.03 12.50
CA MET A 115 1.60 -16.66 11.99
C MET A 115 2.34 -17.88 11.44
N TYR A 116 2.30 -19.04 12.14
CA TYR A 116 2.88 -20.28 11.63
C TYR A 116 2.19 -20.77 10.34
N LYS A 117 0.87 -20.69 10.24
CA LYS A 117 0.13 -21.08 9.03
C LYS A 117 0.53 -20.22 7.84
N ILE A 118 0.71 -18.92 8.05
CA ILE A 118 1.17 -18.00 7.01
C ILE A 118 2.61 -18.31 6.63
N ALA A 119 3.52 -18.41 7.61
CA ALA A 119 4.94 -18.62 7.38
C ALA A 119 5.24 -19.89 6.57
N ARG A 120 4.46 -20.97 6.76
CA ARG A 120 4.64 -22.24 6.03
C ARG A 120 4.43 -22.15 4.52
N ILE A 121 3.65 -21.19 4.07
CA ILE A 121 3.33 -21.04 2.65
C ILE A 121 4.15 -19.95 1.97
N LEU A 122 4.84 -19.13 2.77
CA LEU A 122 5.65 -18.05 2.22
C LEU A 122 6.95 -18.64 1.63
N PRO A 123 7.38 -18.14 0.46
CA PRO A 123 8.69 -18.48 -0.06
C PRO A 123 9.77 -17.97 0.89
N GLU A 124 10.90 -18.66 0.94
CA GLU A 124 12.07 -18.16 1.68
C GLU A 124 12.42 -16.74 1.21
N PHE A 125 12.68 -15.86 2.18
CA PHE A 125 13.03 -14.48 1.92
C PHE A 125 14.37 -14.45 1.17
N LYS A 126 14.34 -14.12 -0.12
CA LYS A 126 15.56 -14.03 -0.92
C LYS A 126 16.40 -12.85 -0.43
N SER A 127 17.65 -13.10 -0.06
CA SER A 127 18.61 -12.08 0.40
C SER A 127 18.77 -10.89 -0.56
N SER A 128 18.40 -11.05 -1.84
CA SER A 128 18.36 -9.96 -2.83
C SER A 128 17.40 -8.81 -2.43
N PHE A 129 16.39 -9.07 -1.61
CA PHE A 129 15.52 -8.03 -1.07
C PHE A 129 16.20 -7.23 0.05
N ALA A 130 16.96 -7.89 0.93
CA ALA A 130 17.70 -7.22 1.99
C ALA A 130 18.73 -6.21 1.42
N ASN A 131 19.34 -6.53 0.30
CA ASN A 131 20.33 -5.68 -0.36
C ASN A 131 19.71 -4.52 -1.16
N LYS A 132 18.44 -4.61 -1.58
CA LYS A 132 17.82 -3.56 -2.39
C LYS A 132 17.30 -2.37 -1.59
N THR A 133 16.98 -2.50 -0.32
CA THR A 133 16.05 -1.53 0.25
C THR A 133 16.43 -0.96 1.61
N ILE A 134 16.97 -1.75 2.51
CA ILE A 134 17.11 -1.33 3.90
C ILE A 134 18.35 -0.46 4.10
N ILE A 135 19.40 -0.67 3.34
CA ILE A 135 20.71 -0.06 3.61
C ILE A 135 21.02 1.12 2.67
N SER A 136 20.56 1.10 1.42
CA SER A 136 20.95 2.12 0.44
C SER A 136 20.14 3.42 0.53
N ASN A 137 18.98 3.42 1.18
CA ASN A 137 18.03 4.53 1.23
C ASN A 137 17.85 5.17 2.62
N ILE A 138 18.66 4.83 3.59
CA ILE A 138 18.83 5.70 4.75
C ILE A 138 19.55 6.95 4.23
N ARG A 139 18.75 7.95 3.93
CA ARG A 139 19.11 9.17 3.21
C ARG A 139 20.38 9.81 3.71
N LYS A 140 21.34 9.98 2.80
CA LYS A 140 22.45 10.90 2.96
C LYS A 140 22.04 12.37 2.83
N ASP A 141 20.90 12.68 2.22
CA ASP A 141 20.42 14.07 2.05
C ASP A 141 19.41 14.44 3.12
N LYS A 142 19.91 14.90 4.25
CA LYS A 142 19.13 15.72 5.19
C LYS A 142 18.93 17.12 4.57
N LYS A 143 17.99 17.30 3.65
CA LYS A 143 17.44 18.63 3.43
C LYS A 143 16.79 19.07 4.74
N THR A 144 17.33 20.11 5.35
CA THR A 144 16.75 20.71 6.56
C THR A 144 15.40 21.30 6.15
N ILE A 145 14.35 20.56 6.45
CA ILE A 145 12.97 21.03 6.20
C ILE A 145 12.61 21.95 7.36
N ASN A 146 12.26 23.19 7.06
CA ASN A 146 11.73 24.08 8.06
C ASN A 146 10.28 23.70 8.39
N ILE A 147 10.12 22.93 9.47
CA ILE A 147 8.82 22.39 9.90
C ILE A 147 7.81 23.52 10.19
N ASN A 148 8.27 24.69 10.64
CA ASN A 148 7.36 25.81 10.94
C ASN A 148 6.73 26.35 9.66
N ILE A 149 7.50 26.53 8.59
CA ILE A 149 6.97 26.98 7.29
C ILE A 149 5.90 25.98 6.79
N LEU A 150 6.21 24.69 6.81
CA LEU A 150 5.24 23.66 6.37
C LEU A 150 3.98 23.62 7.23
N ARG A 151 4.11 23.84 8.53
CA ARG A 151 2.96 23.92 9.45
C ARG A 151 2.08 25.11 9.15
N ASP A 152 2.66 26.25 8.85
CA ASP A 152 1.91 27.48 8.54
C ASP A 152 1.23 27.37 7.17
N GLU A 153 1.90 26.80 6.16
CA GLU A 153 1.28 26.47 4.88
C GLU A 153 0.09 25.51 5.04
N PHE A 154 0.24 24.48 5.87
CA PHE A 154 -0.82 23.52 6.17
C PHE A 154 -2.03 24.18 6.84
N LYS A 155 -1.80 25.05 7.83
CA LYS A 155 -2.87 25.83 8.47
C LYS A 155 -3.61 26.72 7.47
N LEU A 156 -2.88 27.40 6.58
CA LEU A 156 -3.49 28.22 5.53
C LEU A 156 -4.35 27.41 4.56
N MET A 157 -3.95 26.16 4.28
CA MET A 157 -4.78 25.26 3.46
C MET A 157 -6.06 24.83 4.17
N LEU A 158 -6.00 24.55 5.47
CA LEU A 158 -7.18 24.15 6.26
C LEU A 158 -8.23 25.26 6.40
N HIS A 159 -7.83 26.53 6.37
CA HIS A 159 -8.74 27.67 6.48
C HIS A 159 -9.39 28.08 5.14
N LYS A 160 -9.03 27.42 4.05
CA LYS A 160 -9.63 27.67 2.72
C LYS A 160 -10.83 26.75 2.40
N TYR A 161 -11.18 25.87 3.29
CA TYR A 161 -12.32 24.95 3.23
C TYR A 161 -13.16 25.06 4.51
#